data_f78551d8c7f67f403583dedeabae0fd8
#
_entry.id   f78551d8c7f67f403583dedeabae0fd8
#
_cell.length_a   1.000
_cell.length_b   1.000
_cell.length_c   1.000
_cell.angle_alpha   90.00
_cell.angle_beta   90.00
_cell.angle_gamma   90.00
#
_symmetry.space_group_name_H-M   'P 1'
#
loop_
_entity.id
_entity.type
_entity.pdbx_description
1 polymer ?
#
loop_
_entity_poly.entity_id
_entity_poly.type
_entity_poly.pdbx_seq_one_letter_code
_entity_poly.pdbx_strand_id
1 'polypeptide(L)'
;MTLFNKLSVTNFTASTIPDDFLKDFAHHQKITRKWVRTDAGWELEDASILREWDAEKRIWIAGYMREKIQNGGTVMAAFLPEGQLAGFCCVGGDLAGETASYANLLLLFVDDRFK
;
A
#
# COMPACT_ATOMS: atom_id res chain seq x y z
N MET A 1 15.32 14.99 17.15
CA MET A 1 14.99 15.04 15.71
C MET A 1 14.05 13.89 15.36
N THR A 2 12.94 14.17 14.75
CA THR A 2 11.99 13.13 14.35
C THR A 2 12.36 12.56 12.98
N LEU A 3 11.97 11.30 12.72
CA LEU A 3 12.15 10.67 11.41
C LEU A 3 11.50 11.47 10.28
N PHE A 4 10.37 12.11 10.57
CA PHE A 4 9.61 12.87 9.57
C PHE A 4 10.39 14.02 8.94
N ASN A 5 11.33 14.62 9.67
CA ASN A 5 12.13 15.73 9.13
C ASN A 5 13.19 15.26 8.12
N LYS A 6 13.39 13.95 7.99
CA LYS A 6 14.42 13.37 7.13
C LYS A 6 13.87 12.47 6.03
N LEU A 7 12.54 12.36 5.92
CA LEU A 7 11.95 11.60 4.85
C LEU A 7 12.07 12.35 3.52
N SER A 8 12.41 11.62 2.48
CA SER A 8 12.32 12.14 1.12
C SER A 8 11.19 11.44 0.38
N VAL A 9 10.41 12.20 -0.38
CA VAL A 9 9.30 11.67 -1.16
C VAL A 9 9.67 11.72 -2.63
N THR A 10 9.48 10.60 -3.33
CA THR A 10 9.83 10.46 -4.74
C THR A 10 8.63 9.94 -5.52
N ASN A 11 8.41 10.53 -6.70
CA ASN A 11 7.47 10.00 -7.70
C ASN A 11 8.20 8.99 -8.58
N PHE A 12 7.53 7.90 -8.90
CA PHE A 12 8.13 6.83 -9.68
C PHE A 12 7.54 6.73 -11.08
N THR A 13 8.39 6.30 -12.01
CA THR A 13 7.96 5.84 -13.34
C THR A 13 7.86 4.32 -13.33
N ALA A 14 7.17 3.74 -14.31
CA ALA A 14 7.00 2.29 -14.37
C ALA A 14 8.34 1.56 -14.40
N SER A 15 9.32 2.10 -15.12
CA SER A 15 10.65 1.50 -15.24
C SER A 15 11.49 1.54 -13.97
N THR A 16 11.11 2.35 -12.98
CA THR A 16 11.85 2.49 -11.72
C THR A 16 11.27 1.68 -10.58
N ILE A 17 10.24 0.86 -10.84
CA ILE A 17 9.67 -0.05 -9.85
C ILE A 17 10.02 -1.49 -10.27
N PRO A 18 11.14 -2.06 -9.74
CA PRO A 18 11.49 -3.45 -10.03
C PRO A 18 10.62 -4.43 -9.24
N ASP A 19 10.70 -5.70 -9.57
CA ASP A 19 9.95 -6.74 -8.85
C ASP A 19 10.34 -6.84 -7.38
N ASP A 20 11.58 -6.47 -7.03
CA ASP A 20 12.07 -6.51 -5.65
C ASP A 20 11.91 -5.18 -4.90
N PHE A 21 11.13 -4.24 -5.45
CA PHE A 21 10.89 -2.91 -4.86
C PHE A 21 10.47 -2.98 -3.40
N LEU A 22 9.67 -3.98 -3.05
CA LEU A 22 9.12 -4.16 -1.70
C LEU A 22 9.77 -5.30 -0.91
N LYS A 23 10.94 -5.80 -1.33
CA LYS A 23 11.52 -7.02 -0.76
C LYS A 23 11.69 -6.98 0.77
N ASP A 24 12.00 -5.82 1.32
CA ASP A 24 12.21 -5.64 2.77
C ASP A 24 11.07 -4.89 3.44
N PHE A 25 10.00 -4.63 2.72
CA PHE A 25 8.84 -3.91 3.25
C PHE A 25 8.02 -4.82 4.16
N ALA A 26 7.84 -4.40 5.41
CA ALA A 26 7.11 -5.18 6.41
C ALA A 26 5.67 -4.68 6.53
N HIS A 27 4.73 -5.55 6.28
CA HIS A 27 3.32 -5.29 6.50
C HIS A 27 2.63 -6.55 7.00
N HIS A 28 1.98 -6.43 8.13
CA HIS A 28 1.13 -7.49 8.65
C HIS A 28 -0.17 -6.91 9.20
N GLN A 29 -1.19 -7.72 9.21
CA GLN A 29 -2.49 -7.40 9.76
C GLN A 29 -2.89 -8.49 10.73
N LYS A 30 -3.10 -8.09 11.99
CA LYS A 30 -3.65 -8.99 13.01
C LYS A 30 -5.15 -8.75 13.10
N ILE A 31 -5.92 -9.78 12.79
CA ILE A 31 -7.37 -9.72 12.85
C ILE A 31 -7.80 -10.40 14.15
N THR A 32 -8.38 -9.63 15.08
CA THR A 32 -8.83 -10.13 16.38
C THR A 32 -10.33 -10.34 16.42
N ARG A 33 -11.05 -9.75 15.49
CA ARG A 33 -12.51 -9.89 15.34
C ARG A 33 -12.87 -9.85 13.88
N LYS A 34 -13.96 -10.54 13.54
CA LYS A 34 -14.52 -10.51 12.18
C LYS A 34 -16.02 -10.46 12.24
N TRP A 35 -16.62 -9.84 11.24
CA TRP A 35 -18.06 -9.88 11.05
C TRP A 35 -18.45 -11.19 10.38
N VAL A 36 -19.44 -11.87 10.95
CA VAL A 36 -20.00 -13.08 10.37
C VAL A 36 -21.49 -12.89 10.20
N ARG A 37 -22.06 -13.51 9.16
CA ARG A 37 -23.50 -13.51 8.94
C ARG A 37 -24.11 -14.71 9.64
N THR A 38 -25.11 -14.44 10.48
CA THR A 38 -25.88 -15.45 11.19
C THR A 38 -27.37 -15.29 10.87
N ASP A 39 -28.21 -16.18 11.38
CA ASP A 39 -29.65 -16.05 11.22
C ASP A 39 -30.21 -14.77 11.85
N ALA A 40 -29.53 -14.22 12.84
CA ALA A 40 -29.89 -12.97 13.50
C ALA A 40 -29.33 -11.72 12.79
N GLY A 41 -28.59 -11.87 11.67
CA GLY A 41 -27.97 -10.78 10.93
C GLY A 41 -26.45 -10.83 11.03
N TRP A 42 -25.80 -9.66 11.12
CA TRP A 42 -24.34 -9.55 11.20
C TRP A 42 -23.90 -9.46 12.66
N GLU A 43 -22.99 -10.30 13.05
CA GLU A 43 -22.42 -10.34 14.41
C GLU A 43 -20.90 -10.29 14.38
N LEU A 44 -20.30 -9.69 15.42
CA LEU A 44 -18.85 -9.73 15.62
C LEU A 44 -18.49 -11.04 16.31
N GLU A 45 -17.49 -11.71 15.78
CA GLU A 45 -16.96 -12.96 16.32
C GLU A 45 -15.46 -12.79 16.59
N ASP A 46 -14.98 -13.34 17.69
CA ASP A 46 -13.57 -13.35 18.00
C ASP A 46 -12.80 -14.17 16.96
N ALA A 47 -11.65 -13.67 16.57
CA ALA A 47 -10.78 -14.31 15.60
C ALA A 47 -9.33 -14.13 16.01
N SER A 48 -8.47 -14.99 15.50
CA SER A 48 -7.02 -14.87 15.67
C SER A 48 -6.37 -15.20 14.33
N ILE A 49 -6.29 -14.18 13.47
CA ILE A 49 -5.76 -14.32 12.11
C ILE A 49 -4.63 -13.33 11.95
N LEU A 50 -3.47 -13.82 11.53
CA LEU A 50 -2.32 -13.01 11.16
C LEU A 50 -2.13 -13.10 9.65
N ARG A 51 -2.13 -11.96 8.97
CA ARG A 51 -1.85 -11.86 7.54
C ARG A 51 -0.57 -11.07 7.35
N GLU A 52 0.40 -11.69 6.71
CA GLU A 52 1.68 -11.06 6.39
C GLU A 52 1.90 -11.11 4.88
N TRP A 53 2.62 -10.11 4.37
CA TRP A 53 3.03 -10.13 2.98
C TRP A 53 4.20 -11.09 2.82
N ASP A 54 4.04 -12.07 1.93
CA ASP A 54 5.12 -12.94 1.50
C ASP A 54 5.82 -12.36 0.26
N ALA A 55 6.82 -13.07 -0.25
CA ALA A 55 7.58 -12.62 -1.41
C ALA A 55 6.70 -12.50 -2.66
N GLU A 56 5.77 -13.44 -2.87
CA GLU A 56 4.86 -13.40 -4.02
C GLU A 56 3.95 -12.18 -3.97
N LYS A 57 3.41 -11.88 -2.79
CA LYS A 57 2.54 -10.71 -2.60
C LYS A 57 3.28 -9.42 -2.90
N ARG A 58 4.51 -9.31 -2.43
CA ARG A 58 5.35 -8.12 -2.68
C ARG A 58 5.62 -7.91 -4.17
N ILE A 59 5.94 -8.99 -4.88
CA ILE A 59 6.16 -8.93 -6.33
C ILE A 59 4.88 -8.56 -7.05
N TRP A 60 3.75 -9.12 -6.64
CA TRP A 60 2.45 -8.82 -7.23
C TRP A 60 2.10 -7.34 -7.05
N ILE A 61 2.30 -6.77 -5.87
CA ILE A 61 2.01 -5.36 -5.61
C ILE A 61 2.90 -4.46 -6.45
N ALA A 62 4.19 -4.77 -6.58
CA ALA A 62 5.09 -4.01 -7.44
C ALA A 62 4.63 -4.02 -8.90
N GLY A 63 4.21 -5.18 -9.40
CA GLY A 63 3.65 -5.31 -10.76
C GLY A 63 2.35 -4.54 -10.94
N TYR A 64 1.49 -4.57 -9.94
CA TYR A 64 0.25 -3.81 -9.91
C TYR A 64 0.52 -2.31 -10.03
N MET A 65 1.49 -1.80 -9.27
CA MET A 65 1.84 -0.38 -9.31
C MET A 65 2.44 0.03 -10.65
N ARG A 66 3.31 -0.80 -11.25
CA ARG A 66 3.83 -0.54 -12.60
C ARG A 66 2.71 -0.42 -13.61
N GLU A 67 1.75 -1.33 -13.57
CA GLU A 67 0.59 -1.29 -14.46
C GLU A 67 -0.20 0.00 -14.30
N LYS A 68 -0.43 0.43 -13.05
CA LYS A 68 -1.16 1.67 -12.80
C LYS A 68 -0.44 2.90 -13.33
N ILE A 69 0.88 2.97 -13.20
CA ILE A 69 1.68 4.06 -13.79
C ILE A 69 1.55 4.06 -15.33
N GLN A 70 1.62 2.88 -15.95
CA GLN A 70 1.48 2.75 -17.40
C GLN A 70 0.12 3.22 -17.89
N ASN A 71 -0.90 3.15 -17.06
CA ASN A 71 -2.26 3.59 -17.36
C ASN A 71 -2.55 5.01 -16.85
N GLY A 72 -1.52 5.82 -16.61
CA GLY A 72 -1.66 7.22 -16.22
C GLY A 72 -1.71 7.48 -14.73
N GLY A 73 -1.56 6.45 -13.90
CA GLY A 73 -1.53 6.59 -12.45
C GLY A 73 -0.20 7.12 -11.93
N THR A 74 -0.14 7.32 -10.64
CA THR A 74 1.02 7.86 -9.95
C THR A 74 1.35 7.01 -8.73
N VAL A 75 2.65 6.74 -8.54
CA VAL A 75 3.16 6.11 -7.32
C VAL A 75 4.13 7.07 -6.66
N MET A 76 3.91 7.33 -5.38
CA MET A 76 4.81 8.11 -4.54
C MET A 76 5.31 7.24 -3.40
N ALA A 77 6.59 7.37 -3.07
CA ALA A 77 7.20 6.62 -1.99
C ALA A 77 8.03 7.54 -1.11
N ALA A 78 8.02 7.25 0.19
CA ALA A 78 8.81 7.95 1.18
C ALA A 78 9.98 7.08 1.63
N PHE A 79 11.17 7.65 1.66
CA PHE A 79 12.41 6.95 2.01
C PHE A 79 13.07 7.60 3.23
N LEU A 80 13.69 6.76 4.06
CA LEU A 80 14.57 7.21 5.12
C LEU A 80 15.92 7.66 4.53
N PRO A 81 16.74 8.42 5.28
CA PRO A 81 18.06 8.88 4.78
C PRO A 81 18.96 7.75 4.29
N GLU A 82 18.86 6.56 4.85
CA GLU A 82 19.64 5.39 4.45
C GLU A 82 19.13 4.75 3.15
N GLY A 83 18.06 5.27 2.56
CA GLY A 83 17.47 4.71 1.36
C GLY A 83 16.40 3.65 1.59
N GLN A 84 16.06 3.39 2.84
CA GLN A 84 15.04 2.40 3.19
C GLN A 84 13.63 2.93 2.91
N LEU A 85 12.80 2.12 2.26
CA LEU A 85 11.42 2.47 1.97
C LEU A 85 10.58 2.47 3.25
N ALA A 86 9.99 3.61 3.58
CA ALA A 86 9.17 3.77 4.78
C ALA A 86 7.67 3.64 4.50
N GLY A 87 7.23 4.05 3.32
CA GLY A 87 5.83 3.98 2.95
C GLY A 87 5.64 4.34 1.49
N PHE A 88 4.47 4.04 0.96
CA PHE A 88 4.15 4.36 -0.43
C PHE A 88 2.64 4.47 -0.63
N CYS A 89 2.27 5.16 -1.71
CA CYS A 89 0.88 5.21 -2.14
C CYS A 89 0.81 5.09 -3.66
N CYS A 90 -0.34 4.62 -4.13
CA CYS A 90 -0.63 4.50 -5.55
C CYS A 90 -1.98 5.14 -5.83
N VAL A 91 -2.01 6.08 -6.78
CA VAL A 91 -3.22 6.78 -7.21
C VAL A 91 -3.51 6.36 -8.64
N GLY A 92 -4.75 5.98 -8.92
CA GLY A 92 -5.16 5.55 -10.25
C GLY A 92 -5.21 6.69 -11.25
N GLY A 93 -5.02 6.36 -12.54
CA GLY A 93 -5.05 7.35 -13.62
C GLY A 93 -6.46 7.70 -14.10
N ASP A 94 -7.44 6.87 -13.78
CA ASP A 94 -8.83 7.14 -14.16
C ASP A 94 -9.46 8.14 -13.21
N LEU A 95 -10.01 9.23 -13.76
CA LEU A 95 -10.70 10.23 -12.97
C LEU A 95 -12.14 9.79 -12.74
N ALA A 96 -12.67 10.12 -11.56
CA ALA A 96 -14.01 9.74 -11.13
C ALA A 96 -14.87 10.97 -10.81
N GLY A 97 -16.18 10.76 -10.66
CA GLY A 97 -17.15 11.80 -10.39
C GLY A 97 -17.74 12.38 -11.66
N GLU A 98 -18.83 13.13 -11.53
CA GLU A 98 -19.55 13.73 -12.66
C GLU A 98 -18.70 14.70 -13.48
N THR A 99 -17.73 15.36 -12.83
CA THR A 99 -16.86 16.36 -13.47
C THR A 99 -15.45 15.81 -13.72
N ALA A 100 -15.22 14.51 -13.52
CA ALA A 100 -13.90 13.89 -13.57
C ALA A 100 -12.89 14.61 -12.65
N SER A 101 -13.34 15.05 -11.47
CA SER A 101 -12.54 15.86 -10.54
C SER A 101 -11.82 15.04 -9.48
N TYR A 102 -12.08 13.74 -9.39
CA TYR A 102 -11.56 12.88 -8.32
C TYR A 102 -10.65 11.79 -8.88
N ALA A 103 -9.56 11.54 -8.20
CA ALA A 103 -8.71 10.40 -8.46
C ALA A 103 -8.87 9.38 -7.33
N ASN A 104 -8.72 8.09 -7.64
CA ASN A 104 -8.84 7.03 -6.66
C ASN A 104 -7.48 6.73 -6.01
N LEU A 105 -7.44 6.80 -4.69
CA LEU A 105 -6.31 6.27 -3.92
C LEU A 105 -6.47 4.75 -3.85
N LEU A 106 -5.60 4.03 -4.54
CA LEU A 106 -5.69 2.58 -4.66
C LEU A 106 -4.95 1.85 -3.55
N LEU A 107 -3.77 2.34 -3.18
CA LEU A 107 -2.93 1.75 -2.15
C LEU A 107 -2.33 2.85 -1.29
N LEU A 108 -2.26 2.60 0.02
CA LEU A 108 -1.55 3.45 0.96
C LEU A 108 -1.04 2.58 2.10
N PHE A 109 0.28 2.40 2.18
CA PHE A 109 0.90 1.54 3.17
C PHE A 109 2.10 2.21 3.82
N VAL A 110 2.28 1.96 5.11
CA VAL A 110 3.46 2.35 5.87
C VAL A 110 4.08 1.07 6.42
N ASP A 111 5.40 0.95 6.29
CA ASP A 111 6.13 -0.19 6.84
C ASP A 111 5.87 -0.28 8.35
N ASP A 112 5.59 -1.49 8.85
CA ASP A 112 5.20 -1.70 10.25
C ASP A 112 6.24 -1.19 11.24
N ARG A 113 7.51 -1.15 10.85
CA ARG A 113 8.60 -0.63 11.70
C ARG A 113 8.53 0.86 11.95
N PHE A 114 7.75 1.61 11.14
CA PHE A 114 7.70 3.08 11.16
C PHE A 114 6.32 3.64 11.47
N LYS A 115 5.42 2.78 11.86
CA LYS A 115 4.08 3.22 12.28
C LYS A 115 4.10 3.87 13.66
#